data_8ed2cc8edbc813e02013724221430666
#
_entry.id   8ed2cc8edbc813e02013724221430666
#
_cell.length_a   1.000
_cell.length_b   1.000
_cell.length_c   1.000
_cell.angle_alpha   90.00
_cell.angle_beta   90.00
_cell.angle_gamma   90.00
#
_symmetry.space_group_name_H-M   'P 1'
#
loop_
_entity.id
_entity.type
_entity.pdbx_description
1 polymer ?
#
loop_
_entity_poly.entity_id
_entity_poly.type
_entity_poly.pdbx_seq_one_letter_code
_entity_poly.pdbx_strand_id
1 'polypeptide(L)'
;MYGLGRNVSTFDRRDYPLSAFIRRTTDVTEKLWAFEVDALNQLDTPHCGGFTMAHYGICHPMPSMYTNQNGHDFYEQCNITDGTPGLQSGTSCRTMAKTGKRLGMWSVYAFATRMAEIDYWLLNEGSLMVGTEWTMGMFAPDANNIIHPTGSIAGGHAWLLNGKIPGFKHGITSWGPDFGINGGFWISDTEFEALFHQQGEAIAAVEVAKVDPSVPENKGCATTKLGKALKRMIG
;
A
#
# COMPACT_ATOMS: atom_id res chain seq x y z
N MET A 1 -15.88 17.00 -2.00
CA MET A 1 -15.99 15.58 -2.46
C MET A 1 -14.59 15.00 -2.35
N TYR A 2 -14.44 13.80 -1.87
CA TYR A 2 -13.11 13.17 -1.76
C TYR A 2 -12.63 12.67 -3.12
N GLY A 3 -11.34 12.86 -3.43
CA GLY A 3 -10.73 12.43 -4.68
C GLY A 3 -10.58 10.90 -4.77
N LEU A 4 -10.85 10.33 -5.93
CA LEU A 4 -10.65 8.93 -6.29
C LEU A 4 -9.75 8.87 -7.52
N GLY A 5 -8.97 7.82 -7.71
CA GLY A 5 -8.02 7.80 -8.83
C GLY A 5 -7.23 6.49 -8.98
N ARG A 6 -7.74 5.38 -8.42
CA ARG A 6 -7.11 4.08 -8.64
C ARG A 6 -7.65 3.45 -9.93
N ASN A 7 -6.73 3.06 -10.82
CA ASN A 7 -6.99 2.23 -11.99
C ASN A 7 -6.63 0.76 -11.71
N VAL A 8 -7.34 -0.18 -12.32
CA VAL A 8 -7.00 -1.61 -12.21
C VAL A 8 -5.70 -1.89 -12.96
N SER A 9 -4.79 -2.65 -12.36
CA SER A 9 -3.55 -3.05 -13.02
C SER A 9 -3.82 -4.08 -14.12
N THR A 10 -3.13 -3.95 -15.26
CA THR A 10 -3.09 -5.03 -16.24
C THR A 10 -2.23 -6.18 -15.73
N PHE A 11 -2.64 -7.42 -15.98
CA PHE A 11 -1.88 -8.59 -15.56
C PHE A 11 -0.48 -8.63 -16.20
N ASP A 12 0.56 -8.92 -15.40
CA ASP A 12 1.93 -9.11 -15.87
C ASP A 12 2.52 -10.40 -15.27
N ARG A 13 2.91 -11.34 -16.11
CA ARG A 13 3.48 -12.64 -15.69
C ARG A 13 4.80 -12.53 -14.93
N ARG A 14 5.44 -11.36 -14.98
CA ARG A 14 6.71 -11.09 -14.28
C ARG A 14 6.51 -10.63 -12.85
N ASP A 15 5.28 -10.36 -12.43
CA ASP A 15 5.01 -9.98 -11.04
C ASP A 15 5.24 -11.16 -10.11
N TYR A 16 5.92 -10.91 -9.03
CA TYR A 16 6.12 -11.91 -7.99
C TYR A 16 4.82 -12.10 -7.19
N PRO A 17 4.37 -13.35 -6.97
CA PRO A 17 3.31 -13.60 -6.01
C PRO A 17 3.85 -13.39 -4.58
N LEU A 18 3.02 -12.83 -3.69
CA LEU A 18 3.41 -12.57 -2.31
C LEU A 18 3.78 -13.85 -1.55
N SER A 19 3.21 -15.00 -1.93
CA SER A 19 3.55 -16.32 -1.39
C SER A 19 5.05 -16.66 -1.47
N ALA A 20 5.77 -16.10 -2.44
CA ALA A 20 7.21 -16.30 -2.58
C ALA A 20 8.02 -15.70 -1.41
N PHE A 21 7.43 -14.77 -0.65
CA PHE A 21 8.07 -14.05 0.45
C PHE A 21 7.54 -14.46 1.83
N ILE A 22 6.48 -15.26 1.88
CA ILE A 22 5.93 -15.81 3.13
C ILE A 22 6.86 -16.87 3.67
N ARG A 23 7.23 -16.76 4.97
CA ARG A 23 8.14 -17.71 5.62
C ARG A 23 7.36 -18.63 6.55
N ARG A 24 7.45 -18.47 7.84
CA ARG A 24 6.78 -19.32 8.82
C ARG A 24 5.56 -18.59 9.38
N THR A 25 4.49 -19.33 9.62
CA THR A 25 3.37 -18.86 10.42
C THR A 25 3.85 -18.51 11.84
N THR A 26 3.36 -17.39 12.37
CA THR A 26 3.57 -17.02 13.77
C THR A 26 2.23 -17.15 14.50
N ASP A 27 2.30 -17.22 15.84
CA ASP A 27 1.10 -17.25 16.69
C ASP A 27 0.50 -15.84 16.90
N VAL A 28 1.00 -14.84 16.19
CA VAL A 28 0.47 -13.46 16.26
C VAL A 28 -0.89 -13.41 15.57
N THR A 29 -1.90 -12.99 16.32
CA THR A 29 -3.29 -12.91 15.85
C THR A 29 -3.76 -11.48 15.59
N GLU A 30 -3.00 -10.47 16.08
CA GLU A 30 -3.30 -9.07 15.90
C GLU A 30 -2.03 -8.23 15.79
N LYS A 31 -2.06 -7.22 14.94
CA LYS A 31 -0.98 -6.25 14.76
C LYS A 31 -1.54 -4.96 14.18
N LEU A 32 -1.11 -3.83 14.73
CA LEU A 32 -1.28 -2.52 14.14
C LEU A 32 0.10 -1.88 13.99
N TRP A 33 0.49 -1.61 12.76
CA TRP A 33 1.75 -0.92 12.46
C TRP A 33 1.59 0.56 12.72
N ALA A 34 2.52 1.14 13.46
CA ALA A 34 2.44 2.53 13.86
C ALA A 34 2.42 3.49 12.66
N PHE A 35 1.56 4.50 12.78
CA PHE A 35 1.42 5.61 11.84
C PHE A 35 1.30 6.89 12.70
N GLU A 36 2.43 7.52 12.97
CA GLU A 36 2.59 8.50 14.06
C GLU A 36 2.46 9.96 13.61
N VAL A 37 1.83 10.19 12.46
CA VAL A 37 1.59 11.52 11.91
C VAL A 37 0.13 11.67 11.53
N ASP A 38 -0.30 12.90 11.26
CA ASP A 38 -1.62 13.13 10.67
C ASP A 38 -1.68 12.53 9.26
N ALA A 39 -2.81 11.89 8.94
CA ALA A 39 -3.04 11.34 7.61
C ALA A 39 -2.94 12.45 6.56
N LEU A 40 -2.22 12.18 5.50
CA LEU A 40 -2.06 13.11 4.39
C LEU A 40 -3.39 13.34 3.67
N ASN A 41 -3.54 14.51 3.02
CA ASN A 41 -4.77 14.89 2.34
C ASN A 41 -4.52 15.21 0.86
N GLN A 42 -5.03 14.36 -0.02
CA GLN A 42 -5.00 14.55 -1.47
C GLN A 42 -6.06 15.55 -1.99
N LEU A 43 -6.95 16.00 -1.11
CA LEU A 43 -8.11 16.83 -1.47
C LEU A 43 -9.04 16.11 -2.47
N ASP A 44 -9.46 16.81 -3.53
CA ASP A 44 -10.32 16.28 -4.60
C ASP A 44 -9.54 15.76 -5.83
N THR A 45 -8.20 15.65 -5.70
CA THR A 45 -7.34 15.18 -6.80
C THR A 45 -7.41 13.65 -6.98
N PRO A 46 -7.10 13.12 -8.17
CA PRO A 46 -7.02 11.67 -8.41
C PRO A 46 -5.67 11.06 -7.97
N HIS A 47 -5.01 11.64 -6.98
CA HIS A 47 -3.63 11.33 -6.61
C HIS A 47 -3.51 10.25 -5.51
N CYS A 48 -4.58 9.51 -5.20
CA CYS A 48 -4.60 8.52 -4.12
C CYS A 48 -3.42 7.52 -4.20
N GLY A 49 -2.98 7.13 -5.39
CA GLY A 49 -1.82 6.22 -5.53
C GLY A 49 -0.51 6.82 -5.03
N GLY A 50 -0.22 8.09 -5.35
CA GLY A 50 0.96 8.77 -4.84
C GLY A 50 0.93 8.96 -3.31
N PHE A 51 -0.26 9.29 -2.78
CA PHE A 51 -0.46 9.41 -1.34
C PHE A 51 -0.37 8.06 -0.62
N THR A 52 -0.84 6.97 -1.24
CA THR A 52 -0.67 5.62 -0.70
C THR A 52 0.82 5.24 -0.62
N MET A 53 1.62 5.60 -1.61
CA MET A 53 3.09 5.43 -1.55
C MET A 53 3.71 6.24 -0.41
N ALA A 54 3.28 7.49 -0.21
CA ALA A 54 3.74 8.32 0.91
C ALA A 54 3.34 7.71 2.27
N HIS A 55 2.10 7.29 2.44
CA HIS A 55 1.62 6.63 3.65
C HIS A 55 2.36 5.31 3.92
N TYR A 56 2.64 4.52 2.87
CA TYR A 56 3.45 3.30 3.00
C TYR A 56 4.84 3.61 3.58
N GLY A 57 5.49 4.65 3.08
CA GLY A 57 6.79 5.07 3.58
C GLY A 57 6.77 5.75 4.96
N ILE A 58 5.63 6.29 5.41
CA ILE A 58 5.45 6.83 6.77
C ILE A 58 5.21 5.70 7.78
N CYS A 59 4.50 4.65 7.36
CA CYS A 59 4.11 3.56 8.24
C CYS A 59 5.32 2.69 8.64
N HIS A 60 5.35 2.27 9.92
CA HIS A 60 6.35 1.32 10.37
C HIS A 60 6.29 -0.02 9.59
N PRO A 61 7.39 -0.80 9.47
CA PRO A 61 8.60 -0.77 10.31
C PRO A 61 9.72 0.20 9.89
N MET A 62 9.60 0.91 8.78
CA MET A 62 10.67 1.80 8.29
C MET A 62 10.14 3.21 7.97
N PRO A 63 9.73 3.99 8.98
CA PRO A 63 9.06 5.26 8.76
C PRO A 63 9.99 6.29 8.11
N SER A 64 9.45 7.00 7.13
CA SER A 64 10.02 8.17 6.50
C SER A 64 9.12 9.37 6.72
N MET A 65 9.68 10.57 6.70
CA MET A 65 8.88 11.79 6.83
C MET A 65 8.45 12.27 5.44
N TYR A 66 7.18 12.04 5.11
CA TYR A 66 6.57 12.55 3.89
C TYR A 66 5.44 13.53 4.21
N THR A 67 5.17 14.42 3.25
CA THR A 67 4.17 15.50 3.33
C THR A 67 3.13 15.35 2.21
N ASN A 68 2.10 16.19 2.21
CA ASN A 68 1.14 16.25 1.10
C ASN A 68 1.84 16.51 -0.24
N GLN A 69 2.88 17.37 -0.27
CA GLN A 69 3.63 17.62 -1.49
C GLN A 69 4.27 16.34 -2.03
N ASN A 70 4.85 15.52 -1.16
CA ASN A 70 5.42 14.24 -1.58
C ASN A 70 4.36 13.28 -2.17
N GLY A 71 3.13 13.30 -1.65
CA GLY A 71 2.02 12.54 -2.23
C GLY A 71 1.72 12.96 -3.67
N HIS A 72 1.69 14.26 -3.94
CA HIS A 72 1.54 14.80 -5.30
C HIS A 72 2.75 14.49 -6.19
N ASP A 73 3.96 14.63 -5.66
CA ASP A 73 5.20 14.33 -6.40
C ASP A 73 5.27 12.84 -6.77
N PHE A 74 4.92 11.92 -5.87
CA PHE A 74 4.86 10.49 -6.17
C PHE A 74 3.80 10.16 -7.23
N TYR A 75 2.66 10.83 -7.22
CA TYR A 75 1.68 10.66 -8.28
C TYR A 75 2.23 11.08 -9.64
N GLU A 76 2.92 12.23 -9.74
CA GLU A 76 3.56 12.65 -10.98
C GLU A 76 4.67 11.66 -11.40
N GLN A 77 5.42 11.11 -10.45
CA GLN A 77 6.38 10.04 -10.73
C GLN A 77 5.71 8.76 -11.27
N CYS A 78 4.48 8.47 -10.84
CA CYS A 78 3.67 7.40 -11.42
C CYS A 78 3.31 7.71 -12.89
N ASN A 79 2.88 8.93 -13.18
CA ASN A 79 2.61 9.37 -14.54
C ASN A 79 3.85 9.26 -15.47
N ILE A 80 5.02 9.65 -14.95
CA ILE A 80 6.30 9.48 -15.67
C ILE A 80 6.59 8.00 -15.92
N THR A 81 6.33 7.12 -14.96
CA THR A 81 6.53 5.67 -15.10
C THR A 81 5.62 5.07 -16.20
N ASP A 82 4.40 5.58 -16.35
CA ASP A 82 3.44 5.15 -17.36
C ASP A 82 3.62 5.88 -18.71
N GLY A 83 4.54 6.84 -18.80
CA GLY A 83 4.78 7.63 -20.01
C GLY A 83 3.68 8.67 -20.28
N THR A 84 2.95 9.10 -19.26
CA THR A 84 1.83 10.05 -19.33
C THR A 84 2.01 11.23 -18.36
N PRO A 85 3.14 11.97 -18.40
CA PRO A 85 3.39 13.04 -17.44
C PRO A 85 2.27 14.10 -17.49
N GLY A 86 1.87 14.58 -16.30
CA GLY A 86 0.82 15.59 -16.12
C GLY A 86 -0.61 15.07 -16.25
N LEU A 87 -0.83 13.78 -16.55
CA LEU A 87 -2.19 13.23 -16.72
C LEU A 87 -2.91 13.16 -15.35
N GLN A 88 -4.17 13.56 -15.31
CA GLN A 88 -5.02 13.59 -14.11
C GLN A 88 -6.12 12.50 -14.17
N SER A 89 -5.72 11.26 -14.44
CA SER A 89 -6.66 10.12 -14.61
C SER A 89 -6.48 9.01 -13.58
N GLY A 90 -5.71 9.28 -12.51
CA GLY A 90 -5.37 8.27 -11.51
C GLY A 90 -4.20 7.37 -11.95
N THR A 91 -3.88 6.36 -11.12
CA THR A 91 -2.79 5.41 -11.37
C THR A 91 -3.16 4.00 -10.91
N SER A 92 -2.42 3.00 -11.38
CA SER A 92 -2.62 1.60 -10.97
C SER A 92 -1.71 1.20 -9.81
N CYS A 93 -2.11 0.18 -9.07
CA CYS A 93 -1.27 -0.40 -8.02
C CYS A 93 0.10 -0.88 -8.54
N ARG A 94 0.13 -1.46 -9.74
CA ARG A 94 1.39 -1.86 -10.39
C ARG A 94 2.27 -0.67 -10.69
N THR A 95 1.70 0.43 -11.14
CA THR A 95 2.46 1.66 -11.42
C THR A 95 3.08 2.21 -10.14
N MET A 96 2.33 2.25 -9.03
CA MET A 96 2.87 2.60 -7.72
C MET A 96 4.09 1.71 -7.37
N ALA A 97 3.93 0.39 -7.51
CA ALA A 97 4.98 -0.58 -7.20
C ALA A 97 6.24 -0.39 -8.06
N LYS A 98 6.08 -0.22 -9.37
CA LYS A 98 7.18 0.07 -10.31
C LYS A 98 7.85 1.41 -10.01
N THR A 99 7.07 2.42 -9.71
CA THR A 99 7.57 3.77 -9.39
C THR A 99 8.42 3.77 -8.15
N GLY A 100 7.95 3.18 -7.06
CA GLY A 100 8.74 3.12 -5.82
C GLY A 100 10.02 2.30 -5.99
N LYS A 101 10.00 1.21 -6.79
CA LYS A 101 11.21 0.49 -7.16
C LYS A 101 12.18 1.36 -7.97
N ARG A 102 11.69 2.12 -8.95
CA ARG A 102 12.49 3.05 -9.75
C ARG A 102 13.11 4.16 -8.91
N LEU A 103 12.36 4.65 -7.92
CA LEU A 103 12.83 5.69 -6.99
C LEU A 103 13.73 5.16 -5.85
N GLY A 104 13.94 3.84 -5.77
CA GLY A 104 14.73 3.22 -4.72
C GLY A 104 14.06 3.18 -3.34
N MET A 105 12.75 3.38 -3.26
CA MET A 105 11.99 3.25 -2.01
C MET A 105 11.93 1.79 -1.53
N TRP A 106 11.94 0.85 -2.47
CA TRP A 106 12.03 -0.60 -2.22
C TRP A 106 12.76 -1.31 -3.36
N SER A 107 13.29 -2.48 -3.09
CA SER A 107 14.04 -3.28 -4.06
C SER A 107 13.14 -4.24 -4.85
N VAL A 108 12.13 -4.77 -4.18
CA VAL A 108 11.22 -5.78 -4.73
C VAL A 108 9.79 -5.46 -4.28
N TYR A 109 8.83 -5.81 -5.08
CA TYR A 109 7.41 -5.81 -4.72
C TYR A 109 6.75 -7.12 -5.14
N ALA A 110 5.66 -7.48 -4.46
CA ALA A 110 4.90 -8.69 -4.74
C ALA A 110 3.40 -8.44 -4.57
N PHE A 111 2.61 -9.15 -5.37
CA PHE A 111 1.15 -9.07 -5.32
C PHE A 111 0.60 -10.22 -4.48
N ALA A 112 -0.30 -9.89 -3.56
CA ALA A 112 -1.10 -10.91 -2.88
C ALA A 112 -2.10 -11.52 -3.85
N THR A 113 -2.26 -12.84 -3.77
CA THR A 113 -3.22 -13.61 -4.55
C THR A 113 -4.32 -14.23 -3.69
N ARG A 114 -4.13 -14.21 -2.36
CA ARG A 114 -5.04 -14.82 -1.38
C ARG A 114 -5.07 -14.00 -0.09
N MET A 115 -6.19 -14.04 0.61
CA MET A 115 -6.37 -13.37 1.90
C MET A 115 -5.31 -13.81 2.93
N ALA A 116 -4.98 -15.09 2.99
CA ALA A 116 -3.98 -15.61 3.92
C ALA A 116 -2.57 -14.98 3.73
N GLU A 117 -2.23 -14.56 2.52
CA GLU A 117 -0.97 -13.84 2.24
C GLU A 117 -1.00 -12.41 2.81
N ILE A 118 -2.16 -11.74 2.66
CA ILE A 118 -2.40 -10.40 3.21
C ILE A 118 -2.33 -10.45 4.73
N ASP A 119 -3.04 -11.41 5.34
CA ASP A 119 -3.07 -11.59 6.79
C ASP A 119 -1.67 -11.88 7.35
N TYR A 120 -0.95 -12.81 6.73
CA TYR A 120 0.42 -13.11 7.12
C TYR A 120 1.30 -11.85 7.09
N TRP A 121 1.24 -11.09 6.00
CA TRP A 121 2.08 -9.90 5.83
C TRP A 121 1.79 -8.85 6.89
N LEU A 122 0.52 -8.53 7.11
CA LEU A 122 0.09 -7.58 8.13
C LEU A 122 0.51 -7.99 9.55
N LEU A 123 0.47 -9.28 9.85
CA LEU A 123 0.81 -9.78 11.19
C LEU A 123 2.32 -9.84 11.44
N ASN A 124 3.15 -9.95 10.39
CA ASN A 124 4.56 -10.30 10.56
C ASN A 124 5.56 -9.35 9.91
N GLU A 125 5.21 -8.72 8.79
CA GLU A 125 6.21 -8.07 7.95
C GLU A 125 6.00 -6.54 7.82
N GLY A 126 4.76 -6.07 7.68
CA GLY A 126 4.48 -4.64 7.50
C GLY A 126 3.12 -4.33 6.93
N SER A 127 2.94 -3.08 6.53
CA SER A 127 1.76 -2.60 5.83
C SER A 127 1.72 -3.06 4.37
N LEU A 128 0.58 -2.86 3.71
CA LEU A 128 0.35 -3.17 2.28
C LEU A 128 -0.26 -1.95 1.59
N MET A 129 0.16 -1.68 0.38
CA MET A 129 -0.56 -0.77 -0.52
C MET A 129 -1.72 -1.52 -1.15
N VAL A 130 -2.91 -0.97 -1.07
CA VAL A 130 -4.15 -1.61 -1.54
C VAL A 130 -4.85 -0.71 -2.55
N GLY A 131 -5.46 -1.33 -3.53
CA GLY A 131 -6.38 -0.67 -4.44
C GLY A 131 -7.67 -1.47 -4.56
N THR A 132 -8.81 -0.82 -4.32
CA THR A 132 -10.12 -1.44 -4.42
C THR A 132 -11.09 -0.54 -5.16
N GLU A 133 -12.23 -1.07 -5.54
CA GLU A 133 -13.41 -0.25 -5.75
C GLU A 133 -13.78 0.46 -4.44
N TRP A 134 -14.36 1.64 -4.57
CA TRP A 134 -14.88 2.44 -3.45
C TRP A 134 -16.33 2.73 -3.69
N THR A 135 -17.18 2.34 -2.75
CA THR A 135 -18.63 2.52 -2.86
C THR A 135 -19.11 3.72 -2.06
N MET A 136 -20.33 4.16 -2.32
CA MET A 136 -20.90 5.34 -1.66
C MET A 136 -20.97 5.18 -0.14
N GLY A 137 -21.23 3.97 0.39
CA GLY A 137 -21.27 3.71 1.83
C GLY A 137 -19.91 3.82 2.53
N MET A 138 -18.81 3.72 1.79
CA MET A 138 -17.47 3.79 2.37
C MET A 138 -16.97 5.21 2.64
N PHE A 139 -17.68 6.26 2.18
CA PHE A 139 -17.29 7.66 2.42
C PHE A 139 -17.54 8.16 3.85
N ALA A 140 -18.28 7.42 4.65
CA ALA A 140 -18.58 7.77 6.03
C ALA A 140 -18.49 6.50 6.90
N PRO A 141 -17.44 6.36 7.70
CA PRO A 141 -17.38 5.31 8.72
C PRO A 141 -18.55 5.42 9.70
N ASP A 142 -18.99 4.30 10.22
CA ASP A 142 -20.02 4.25 11.25
C ASP A 142 -19.51 4.73 12.63
N ALA A 143 -20.35 4.67 13.66
CA ALA A 143 -20.00 5.10 15.02
C ALA A 143 -18.85 4.30 15.65
N ASN A 144 -18.52 3.12 15.12
CA ASN A 144 -17.39 2.28 15.53
C ASN A 144 -16.16 2.49 14.64
N ASN A 145 -16.19 3.49 13.76
CA ASN A 145 -15.15 3.75 12.77
C ASN A 145 -14.98 2.62 11.75
N ILE A 146 -16.06 1.93 11.38
CA ILE A 146 -16.09 0.86 10.39
C ILE A 146 -16.70 1.38 9.09
N ILE A 147 -16.03 1.14 7.96
CA ILE A 147 -16.60 1.41 6.63
C ILE A 147 -17.35 0.18 6.11
N HIS A 148 -18.41 0.42 5.35
CA HIS A 148 -19.23 -0.62 4.75
C HIS A 148 -19.34 -0.44 3.23
N PRO A 149 -18.91 -1.43 2.42
CA PRO A 149 -19.00 -1.35 0.96
C PRO A 149 -20.43 -1.54 0.46
N THR A 150 -21.27 -0.53 0.69
CA THR A 150 -22.69 -0.49 0.32
C THR A 150 -22.96 0.61 -0.70
N GLY A 151 -24.08 0.49 -1.41
CA GLY A 151 -24.46 1.45 -2.44
C GLY A 151 -23.72 1.24 -3.77
N SER A 152 -23.81 2.23 -4.66
CA SER A 152 -23.15 2.16 -5.97
C SER A 152 -21.65 2.39 -5.86
N ILE A 153 -20.91 1.87 -6.84
CA ILE A 153 -19.48 2.14 -7.00
C ILE A 153 -19.31 3.62 -7.37
N ALA A 154 -18.46 4.30 -6.61
CA ALA A 154 -18.10 5.71 -6.85
C ALA A 154 -16.83 5.83 -7.71
N GLY A 155 -15.95 4.84 -7.64
CA GLY A 155 -14.69 4.79 -8.40
C GLY A 155 -13.68 3.84 -7.79
N GLY A 156 -12.43 3.91 -8.25
CA GLY A 156 -11.32 3.16 -7.65
C GLY A 156 -10.52 4.04 -6.67
N HIS A 157 -10.13 3.49 -5.53
CA HIS A 157 -9.31 4.17 -4.53
C HIS A 157 -8.12 3.33 -4.12
N ALA A 158 -6.97 3.99 -3.97
CA ALA A 158 -5.77 3.41 -3.40
C ALA A 158 -5.60 3.90 -1.95
N TRP A 159 -5.26 3.00 -1.04
CA TRP A 159 -5.15 3.27 0.38
C TRP A 159 -4.14 2.33 1.05
N LEU A 160 -3.73 2.66 2.26
CA LEU A 160 -2.80 1.84 3.04
C LEU A 160 -3.58 0.86 3.92
N LEU A 161 -3.18 -0.40 3.92
CA LEU A 161 -3.61 -1.40 4.88
C LEU A 161 -2.47 -1.60 5.89
N ASN A 162 -2.67 -1.20 7.15
CA ASN A 162 -1.59 -1.17 8.14
C ASN A 162 -1.86 -1.99 9.40
N GLY A 163 -2.93 -2.76 9.44
CA GLY A 163 -3.20 -3.57 10.61
C GLY A 163 -4.27 -4.61 10.42
N LYS A 164 -4.28 -5.54 11.37
CA LYS A 164 -5.28 -6.60 11.51
C LYS A 164 -5.51 -6.90 12.98
N ILE A 165 -6.79 -7.14 13.30
CA ILE A 165 -7.25 -7.80 14.51
C ILE A 165 -8.19 -8.94 14.12
N PRO A 166 -8.58 -9.86 15.03
CA PRO A 166 -9.56 -10.89 14.70
C PRO A 166 -10.86 -10.31 14.12
N GLY A 167 -11.18 -10.69 12.88
CA GLY A 167 -12.38 -10.27 12.17
C GLY A 167 -12.30 -8.95 11.41
N PHE A 168 -11.23 -8.16 11.58
CA PHE A 168 -11.12 -6.83 10.96
C PHE A 168 -9.72 -6.50 10.47
N LYS A 169 -9.65 -5.64 9.47
CA LYS A 169 -8.44 -4.98 8.98
C LYS A 169 -8.52 -3.48 9.19
N HIS A 170 -7.38 -2.86 9.44
CA HIS A 170 -7.26 -1.42 9.59
C HIS A 170 -6.65 -0.80 8.35
N GLY A 171 -7.30 0.23 7.81
CA GLY A 171 -6.82 1.00 6.67
C GLY A 171 -6.66 2.48 6.98
N ILE A 172 -5.84 3.16 6.18
CA ILE A 172 -5.64 4.61 6.21
C ILE A 172 -5.86 5.15 4.81
N THR A 173 -6.78 6.09 4.67
CA THR A 173 -7.03 6.82 3.41
C THR A 173 -6.32 8.17 3.40
N SER A 174 -6.14 8.73 2.22
CA SER A 174 -5.47 10.01 1.98
C SER A 174 -6.45 11.20 1.92
N TRP A 175 -7.41 11.25 2.84
CA TRP A 175 -8.40 12.31 2.90
C TRP A 175 -8.26 13.19 4.16
N GLY A 176 -7.07 13.15 4.77
CA GLY A 176 -6.74 13.94 5.94
C GLY A 176 -7.23 13.34 7.25
N PRO A 177 -6.85 13.97 8.38
CA PRO A 177 -7.15 13.45 9.72
C PRO A 177 -8.64 13.47 10.08
N ASP A 178 -9.45 14.24 9.37
CA ASP A 178 -10.90 14.38 9.64
C ASP A 178 -11.72 13.20 9.10
N PHE A 179 -11.15 12.33 8.26
CA PHE A 179 -11.81 11.10 7.85
C PHE A 179 -11.58 10.00 8.91
N GLY A 180 -12.67 9.45 9.43
CA GLY A 180 -12.58 8.42 10.47
C GLY A 180 -11.77 8.89 11.69
N ILE A 181 -10.82 8.07 12.13
CA ILE A 181 -9.89 8.44 13.21
C ILE A 181 -8.50 8.64 12.60
N ASN A 182 -8.11 9.87 12.40
CA ASN A 182 -6.85 10.28 11.76
C ASN A 182 -6.65 9.62 10.37
N GLY A 183 -7.66 9.70 9.50
CA GLY A 183 -7.65 9.07 8.19
C GLY A 183 -7.86 7.55 8.22
N GLY A 184 -7.87 6.96 9.42
CA GLY A 184 -7.98 5.53 9.65
C GLY A 184 -9.41 5.05 9.78
N PHE A 185 -9.63 3.79 9.40
CA PHE A 185 -10.91 3.10 9.47
C PHE A 185 -10.71 1.60 9.64
N TRP A 186 -11.74 0.91 10.07
CA TRP A 186 -11.81 -0.55 10.07
C TRP A 186 -12.72 -1.04 8.95
N ILE A 187 -12.43 -2.24 8.46
CA ILE A 187 -13.29 -2.99 7.54
C ILE A 187 -13.30 -4.45 7.98
N SER A 188 -14.47 -5.11 7.94
CA SER A 188 -14.53 -6.53 8.29
C SER A 188 -13.74 -7.38 7.29
N ASP A 189 -13.18 -8.50 7.76
CA ASP A 189 -12.46 -9.46 6.91
C ASP A 189 -13.32 -9.91 5.70
N THR A 190 -14.61 -10.16 5.93
CA THR A 190 -15.55 -10.59 4.88
C THR A 190 -15.78 -9.50 3.83
N GLU A 191 -15.99 -8.26 4.25
CA GLU A 191 -16.20 -7.13 3.33
C GLU A 191 -14.93 -6.79 2.54
N PHE A 192 -13.78 -6.83 3.21
CA PHE A 192 -12.50 -6.64 2.52
C PHE A 192 -12.22 -7.76 1.51
N GLU A 193 -12.49 -9.02 1.86
CA GLU A 193 -12.35 -10.17 0.95
C GLU A 193 -13.24 -10.02 -0.29
N ALA A 194 -14.47 -9.56 -0.11
CA ALA A 194 -15.38 -9.27 -1.22
C ALA A 194 -14.81 -8.20 -2.17
N LEU A 195 -14.28 -7.08 -1.63
CA LEU A 195 -13.63 -6.04 -2.41
C LEU A 195 -12.36 -6.55 -3.11
N PHE A 196 -11.58 -7.39 -2.42
CA PHE A 196 -10.36 -7.97 -2.98
C PHE A 196 -10.67 -8.88 -4.18
N HIS A 197 -11.72 -9.69 -4.11
CA HIS A 197 -12.18 -10.52 -5.22
C HIS A 197 -12.85 -9.74 -6.36
N GLN A 198 -13.33 -8.51 -6.10
CA GLN A 198 -13.90 -7.59 -7.09
C GLN A 198 -12.84 -6.66 -7.69
N GLN A 199 -11.77 -7.21 -8.27
CA GLN A 199 -10.65 -6.46 -8.84
C GLN A 199 -9.79 -5.70 -7.81
N GLY A 200 -9.84 -6.08 -6.53
CA GLY A 200 -8.93 -5.56 -5.52
C GLY A 200 -7.50 -6.04 -5.75
N GLU A 201 -6.55 -5.24 -5.33
CA GLU A 201 -5.12 -5.53 -5.40
C GLU A 201 -4.48 -5.19 -4.05
N ALA A 202 -3.56 -6.01 -3.59
CA ALA A 202 -2.75 -5.74 -2.42
C ALA A 202 -1.28 -6.02 -2.74
N ILE A 203 -0.42 -5.05 -2.45
CA ILE A 203 0.99 -5.09 -2.80
C ILE A 203 1.82 -4.94 -1.54
N ALA A 204 2.70 -5.91 -1.32
CA ALA A 204 3.80 -5.81 -0.41
C ALA A 204 5.02 -5.24 -1.13
N ALA A 205 5.73 -4.32 -0.51
CA ALA A 205 7.00 -3.83 -0.99
C ALA A 205 8.09 -4.12 0.05
N VAL A 206 9.22 -4.64 -0.43
CA VAL A 206 10.39 -4.87 0.41
C VAL A 206 11.29 -3.65 0.30
N GLU A 207 11.33 -2.86 1.34
CA GLU A 207 12.12 -1.63 1.39
C GLU A 207 13.62 -1.95 1.33
N VAL A 208 14.36 -1.09 0.64
CA VAL A 208 15.82 -1.07 0.75
C VAL A 208 16.14 -0.45 2.10
N ALA A 209 16.88 -1.15 2.96
CA ALA A 209 17.46 -0.52 4.14
C ALA A 209 18.14 0.79 3.70
N LYS A 210 17.78 1.92 4.32
CA LYS A 210 18.38 3.22 3.98
C LYS A 210 19.88 3.06 3.95
N VAL A 211 20.50 3.17 2.78
CA VAL A 211 21.94 3.33 2.66
C VAL A 211 22.20 4.72 3.22
N ASP A 212 22.90 4.80 4.35
CA ASP A 212 23.38 6.06 4.87
C ASP A 212 24.27 6.68 3.79
N PRO A 213 23.90 7.82 3.19
CA PRO A 213 24.68 8.42 2.12
C PRO A 213 26.09 8.86 2.58
N SER A 214 26.37 8.84 3.88
CA SER A 214 27.69 9.11 4.46
C SER A 214 28.60 7.87 4.51
N VAL A 215 28.08 6.66 4.28
CA VAL A 215 28.88 5.44 4.20
C VAL A 215 29.33 5.23 2.76
N PRO A 216 30.64 5.26 2.46
CA PRO A 216 31.14 5.00 1.11
C PRO A 216 30.63 3.67 0.59
N GLU A 217 30.13 3.62 -0.66
CA GLU A 217 29.74 2.40 -1.34
C GLU A 217 30.86 1.35 -1.23
N ASN A 218 30.70 0.43 -0.29
CA ASN A 218 31.55 -0.74 -0.26
C ASN A 218 31.03 -1.67 -1.37
N LYS A 219 31.71 -1.71 -2.52
CA LYS A 219 31.39 -2.56 -3.68
C LYS A 219 31.48 -4.07 -3.39
N GLY A 220 31.23 -4.48 -2.15
CA GLY A 220 31.19 -5.84 -1.65
C GLY A 220 29.80 -6.20 -1.17
N CYS A 221 29.04 -6.86 -2.05
CA CYS A 221 27.94 -7.77 -1.74
C CYS A 221 27.08 -7.43 -0.52
N ALA A 222 25.96 -6.73 -0.74
CA ALA A 222 24.89 -6.62 0.23
C ALA A 222 24.31 -8.01 0.54
N THR A 223 24.85 -8.65 1.57
CA THR A 223 24.36 -9.92 2.10
C THR A 223 23.28 -9.66 3.15
N THR A 224 22.16 -9.10 2.75
CA THR A 224 20.96 -9.21 3.55
C THR A 224 20.43 -10.64 3.46
N LYS A 225 19.84 -11.17 4.54
CA LYS A 225 19.24 -12.53 4.52
C LYS A 225 18.27 -12.71 3.34
N LEU A 226 17.64 -11.64 2.88
CA LEU A 226 16.74 -11.61 1.72
C LEU A 226 17.48 -11.73 0.39
N GLY A 227 18.62 -11.04 0.21
CA GLY A 227 19.45 -11.16 -0.99
C GLY A 227 20.02 -12.57 -1.20
N LYS A 228 20.28 -13.29 -0.10
CA LYS A 228 20.68 -14.72 -0.17
C LYS A 228 19.51 -15.64 -0.56
N ALA A 229 18.30 -15.35 -0.13
CA ALA A 229 17.11 -16.11 -0.54
C ALA A 229 16.80 -15.89 -2.02
N LEU A 230 16.87 -14.64 -2.51
CA LEU A 230 16.65 -14.31 -3.92
C LEU A 230 17.69 -14.98 -4.84
N LYS A 231 18.99 -14.98 -4.48
CA LYS A 231 20.03 -15.66 -5.27
C LYS A 231 19.86 -17.19 -5.34
N ARG A 232 19.21 -17.81 -4.35
CA ARG A 232 18.91 -19.26 -4.37
C ARG A 232 17.68 -19.61 -5.22
N MET A 233 16.86 -18.62 -5.58
CA MET A 233 15.64 -18.82 -6.38
C MET A 233 15.85 -18.49 -7.87
N ILE A 234 16.96 -17.81 -8.23
CA ILE A 234 17.25 -17.33 -9.59
C ILE A 234 18.48 -18.05 -10.19
N GLY A 235 19.19 -18.86 -9.38
CA GLY A 235 20.38 -19.64 -9.78
C GLY A 235 20.09 -21.09 -10.08
#